data_d546581e35b11f6796656f6a22cd0cb1
#
_entry.id   d546581e35b11f6796656f6a22cd0cb1
#
_cell.length_a   1.000
_cell.length_b   1.000
_cell.length_c   1.000
_cell.angle_alpha   90.00
_cell.angle_beta   90.00
_cell.angle_gamma   90.00
#
_symmetry.space_group_name_H-M   'P 1'
#
loop_
_entity.id
_entity.type
_entity.pdbx_description
1 polymer ?
#
loop_
_entity_poly.entity_id
_entity_poly.type
_entity_poly.pdbx_seq_one_letter_code
_entity_poly.pdbx_strand_id
1 'polypeptide(L)'
;MKKISITLLWLIIVIAFSCKKGKELKTENGFKYILYTDSKGPKAKMGDYITMSMVYKNSNDSILFDSRLSGSPIRFRLEKIPFKGSFEDGLTNLSAEDSATFFVPADSLFSYLNKSRGKGMEVQKDEVFKPGSFLKFEIKVLKIQSATDAEEEMVLELSQREKQGKIDLLNYIEKRKITVIPDESGYYLLMIEKGKGPAIDSGKVVTLEYEGRFLNDSVFDGTKKAGQPYKFISGAHHVISGWEIAMKKLNAGDKFMLILPSKLAYGEDGIRDPKNGQYIVPPYTPLVFNINIISVEDVPSVSGK
;
A
#
# COMPACT_ATOMS: atom_id res chain seq x y z
N MET A 1 26.29 -13.30 -31.31
CA MET A 1 25.93 -12.79 -29.98
C MET A 1 24.46 -13.11 -29.75
N LYS A 2 24.15 -14.13 -28.95
CA LYS A 2 22.77 -14.60 -28.68
C LYS A 2 22.12 -13.71 -27.64
N LYS A 3 21.01 -13.05 -27.99
CA LYS A 3 20.14 -12.34 -27.05
C LYS A 3 19.40 -13.36 -26.20
N ILE A 4 19.68 -13.40 -24.91
CA ILE A 4 18.89 -14.16 -23.94
C ILE A 4 17.71 -13.28 -23.53
N SER A 5 16.56 -13.59 -24.09
CA SER A 5 15.28 -12.97 -23.69
C SER A 5 14.82 -13.67 -22.42
N ILE A 6 14.92 -13.00 -21.26
CA ILE A 6 14.34 -13.46 -20.01
C ILE A 6 12.88 -13.04 -20.03
N THR A 7 12.04 -13.90 -20.60
CA THR A 7 10.59 -13.83 -20.40
C THR A 7 10.30 -14.31 -18.98
N LEU A 8 9.96 -13.37 -18.10
CA LEU A 8 9.44 -13.63 -16.76
C LEU A 8 8.06 -14.29 -16.94
N LEU A 9 8.06 -15.61 -16.96
CA LEU A 9 6.83 -16.40 -17.02
C LEU A 9 6.17 -16.32 -15.64
N TRP A 10 5.19 -15.44 -15.49
CA TRP A 10 4.27 -15.45 -14.35
C TRP A 10 3.46 -16.75 -14.45
N LEU A 11 3.91 -17.75 -13.72
CA LEU A 11 3.16 -18.99 -13.53
C LEU A 11 1.96 -18.64 -12.64
N ILE A 12 0.81 -18.34 -13.26
CA ILE A 12 -0.48 -18.32 -12.57
C ILE A 12 -0.72 -19.76 -12.13
N ILE A 13 -0.31 -20.10 -10.92
CA ILE A 13 -0.70 -21.34 -10.28
C ILE A 13 -2.18 -21.19 -9.95
N VAL A 14 -3.03 -21.58 -10.89
CA VAL A 14 -4.42 -21.90 -10.61
C VAL A 14 -4.38 -23.13 -9.70
N ILE A 15 -4.33 -22.90 -8.38
CA ILE A 15 -4.52 -23.96 -7.41
C ILE A 15 -5.99 -24.34 -7.53
N ALA A 16 -6.28 -25.26 -8.44
CA ALA A 16 -7.53 -25.99 -8.39
C ALA A 16 -7.58 -26.66 -6.99
N PHE A 17 -8.54 -26.25 -6.17
CA PHE A 17 -8.90 -27.01 -4.98
C PHE A 17 -9.37 -28.39 -5.47
N SER A 18 -8.42 -29.27 -5.68
CA SER A 18 -8.69 -30.71 -5.87
C SER A 18 -9.45 -31.15 -4.62
N CYS A 19 -10.58 -31.83 -4.78
CA CYS A 19 -11.37 -32.45 -3.72
C CYS A 19 -10.55 -33.50 -2.95
N LYS A 20 -9.55 -33.11 -2.18
CA LYS A 20 -8.96 -33.96 -1.15
C LYS A 20 -9.91 -33.96 0.04
N LYS A 21 -10.41 -35.09 0.41
CA LYS A 21 -11.14 -35.27 1.68
C LYS A 21 -10.25 -34.77 2.81
N GLY A 22 -10.59 -33.60 3.38
CA GLY A 22 -9.85 -33.01 4.49
C GLY A 22 -10.09 -33.83 5.76
N LYS A 23 -9.15 -33.77 6.69
CA LYS A 23 -9.24 -34.40 8.01
C LYS A 23 -9.92 -33.47 8.98
N GLU A 24 -11.05 -33.86 9.57
CA GLU A 24 -11.67 -33.11 10.67
C GLU A 24 -10.81 -33.19 11.92
N LEU A 25 -10.49 -32.07 12.51
CA LEU A 25 -9.69 -31.88 13.69
C LEU A 25 -10.38 -30.94 14.68
N LYS A 26 -9.89 -30.90 15.91
CA LYS A 26 -10.27 -29.95 16.93
C LYS A 26 -9.02 -29.31 17.51
N THR A 27 -9.07 -27.99 17.76
CA THR A 27 -8.07 -27.30 18.57
C THR A 27 -8.15 -27.77 20.01
N GLU A 28 -7.15 -27.47 20.84
CA GLU A 28 -7.19 -27.69 22.29
C GLU A 28 -8.42 -27.06 22.95
N ASN A 29 -8.89 -25.96 22.40
CA ASN A 29 -10.08 -25.25 22.84
C ASN A 29 -11.41 -25.88 22.36
N GLY A 30 -11.36 -26.99 21.62
CA GLY A 30 -12.52 -27.72 21.09
C GLY A 30 -13.11 -27.11 19.80
N PHE A 31 -12.44 -26.14 19.20
CA PHE A 31 -12.84 -25.52 17.94
C PHE A 31 -12.59 -26.47 16.76
N LYS A 32 -13.61 -26.72 15.94
CA LYS A 32 -13.54 -27.64 14.80
C LYS A 32 -12.99 -26.97 13.56
N TYR A 33 -12.14 -27.68 12.84
CA TYR A 33 -11.63 -27.28 11.53
C TYR A 33 -11.36 -28.48 10.62
N ILE A 34 -11.26 -28.26 9.33
CA ILE A 34 -10.91 -29.28 8.34
C ILE A 34 -9.52 -28.93 7.83
N LEU A 35 -8.56 -29.84 7.99
CA LEU A 35 -7.20 -29.71 7.48
C LEU A 35 -7.08 -30.50 6.16
N TYR A 36 -6.69 -29.82 5.08
CA TYR A 36 -6.52 -30.41 3.75
C TYR A 36 -5.07 -30.75 3.44
N THR A 37 -4.14 -29.92 3.91
CA THR A 37 -2.68 -30.10 3.78
C THR A 37 -2.06 -29.97 5.16
N ASP A 38 -1.19 -30.91 5.54
CA ASP A 38 -0.44 -30.93 6.79
C ASP A 38 1.05 -31.07 6.44
N SER A 39 1.76 -29.95 6.43
CA SER A 39 3.18 -29.87 6.04
C SER A 39 4.15 -30.36 7.12
N LYS A 40 3.66 -30.64 8.33
CA LYS A 40 4.47 -31.06 9.48
C LYS A 40 5.53 -30.05 9.93
N GLY A 41 5.45 -28.82 9.48
CA GLY A 41 6.34 -27.73 9.88
C GLY A 41 6.07 -27.17 11.28
N PRO A 42 6.86 -26.19 11.74
CA PRO A 42 6.57 -25.50 12.98
C PRO A 42 5.24 -24.75 12.88
N LYS A 43 4.47 -24.80 13.97
CA LYS A 43 3.18 -24.12 14.06
C LYS A 43 3.37 -22.64 14.33
N ALA A 44 2.42 -21.83 13.86
CA ALA A 44 2.40 -20.39 14.14
C ALA A 44 2.27 -20.13 15.65
N LYS A 45 2.99 -19.13 16.13
CA LYS A 45 3.02 -18.68 17.53
C LYS A 45 2.56 -17.24 17.64
N MET A 46 2.15 -16.86 18.84
CA MET A 46 1.88 -15.47 19.15
C MET A 46 3.13 -14.62 18.88
N GLY A 47 2.95 -13.51 18.19
CA GLY A 47 4.03 -12.62 17.75
C GLY A 47 4.52 -12.87 16.32
N ASP A 48 4.24 -14.04 15.74
CA ASP A 48 4.63 -14.36 14.37
C ASP A 48 3.85 -13.54 13.34
N TYR A 49 4.52 -13.25 12.22
CA TYR A 49 3.88 -12.75 11.01
C TYR A 49 3.43 -13.91 10.13
N ILE A 50 2.16 -13.88 9.76
CA ILE A 50 1.54 -14.91 8.92
C ILE A 50 1.18 -14.28 7.58
N THR A 51 1.69 -14.86 6.49
CA THR A 51 1.28 -14.54 5.13
C THR A 51 0.39 -15.67 4.62
N MET A 52 -0.82 -15.34 4.14
CA MET A 52 -1.79 -16.34 3.72
C MET A 52 -2.71 -15.83 2.61
N SER A 53 -3.29 -16.75 1.86
CA SER A 53 -4.52 -16.50 1.09
C SER A 53 -5.72 -16.90 1.92
N MET A 54 -6.76 -16.09 1.88
CA MET A 54 -7.99 -16.32 2.64
C MET A 54 -9.22 -16.01 1.81
N VAL A 55 -10.20 -16.90 1.89
CA VAL A 55 -11.56 -16.66 1.44
C VAL A 55 -12.48 -16.89 2.61
N TYR A 56 -13.35 -15.93 2.94
CA TYR A 56 -14.37 -16.21 3.92
C TYR A 56 -15.78 -16.06 3.34
N LYS A 57 -16.66 -16.95 3.79
CA LYS A 57 -18.01 -17.13 3.30
C LYS A 57 -19.01 -17.14 4.46
N ASN A 58 -20.24 -16.76 4.17
CA ASN A 58 -21.34 -16.93 5.12
C ASN A 58 -21.85 -18.38 5.16
N SER A 59 -22.87 -18.63 5.98
CA SER A 59 -23.49 -19.96 6.12
C SER A 59 -24.13 -20.50 4.85
N ASN A 60 -24.43 -19.64 3.88
CA ASN A 60 -25.02 -19.98 2.57
C ASN A 60 -23.95 -20.15 1.47
N ASP A 61 -22.67 -20.24 1.83
CA ASP A 61 -21.52 -20.30 0.93
C ASP A 61 -21.30 -19.07 0.03
N SER A 62 -21.99 -17.95 0.30
CA SER A 62 -21.73 -16.69 -0.39
C SER A 62 -20.38 -16.14 0.03
N ILE A 63 -19.53 -15.79 -0.95
CA ILE A 63 -18.22 -15.21 -0.71
C ILE A 63 -18.40 -13.78 -0.22
N LEU A 64 -17.88 -13.50 0.98
CA LEU A 64 -17.86 -12.17 1.57
C LEU A 64 -16.53 -11.46 1.33
N PHE A 65 -15.46 -12.25 1.21
CA PHE A 65 -14.12 -11.74 0.94
C PHE A 65 -13.25 -12.81 0.27
N ASP A 66 -12.42 -12.39 -0.67
CA ASP A 66 -11.43 -13.24 -1.33
C ASP A 66 -10.14 -12.44 -1.55
N SER A 67 -9.10 -12.76 -0.77
CA SER A 67 -7.79 -12.08 -0.86
C SER A 67 -7.11 -12.26 -2.22
N ARG A 68 -7.46 -13.30 -2.98
CA ARG A 68 -6.89 -13.57 -4.29
C ARG A 68 -7.31 -12.52 -5.33
N LEU A 69 -8.47 -11.88 -5.12
CA LEU A 69 -8.97 -10.81 -5.98
C LEU A 69 -8.24 -9.48 -5.74
N SER A 70 -7.57 -9.32 -4.59
CA SER A 70 -6.78 -8.11 -4.28
C SER A 70 -5.38 -8.12 -4.88
N GLY A 71 -4.98 -9.22 -5.54
CA GLY A 71 -3.68 -9.37 -6.18
C GLY A 71 -2.50 -9.57 -5.21
N SER A 72 -2.74 -9.58 -3.89
CA SER A 72 -1.70 -9.76 -2.88
C SER A 72 -2.20 -10.61 -1.72
N PRO A 73 -1.36 -11.51 -1.16
CA PRO A 73 -1.66 -12.24 0.05
C PRO A 73 -1.88 -11.32 1.24
N ILE A 74 -2.67 -11.77 2.21
CA ILE A 74 -2.81 -11.09 3.49
C ILE A 74 -1.56 -11.38 4.32
N ARG A 75 -0.95 -10.33 4.89
CA ARG A 75 0.12 -10.46 5.88
C ARG A 75 -0.28 -9.69 7.13
N PHE A 76 -0.23 -10.34 8.28
CA PHE A 76 -0.52 -9.71 9.57
C PHE A 76 0.27 -10.40 10.68
N ARG A 77 0.42 -9.69 11.81
CA ARG A 77 1.04 -10.22 13.01
C ARG A 77 -0.02 -10.87 13.90
N LEU A 78 0.23 -12.10 14.34
CA LEU A 78 -0.65 -12.81 15.27
C LEU A 78 -0.43 -12.30 16.70
N GLU A 79 -1.10 -11.21 17.07
CA GLU A 79 -0.86 -10.53 18.35
C GLU A 79 -1.73 -11.04 19.49
N LYS A 80 -2.94 -11.49 19.17
CA LYS A 80 -3.92 -11.97 20.15
C LYS A 80 -4.95 -12.89 19.53
N ILE A 81 -5.53 -13.74 20.36
CA ILE A 81 -6.75 -14.49 20.04
C ILE A 81 -7.94 -13.67 20.53
N PRO A 82 -8.75 -13.07 19.61
CA PRO A 82 -9.82 -12.15 20.02
C PRO A 82 -10.92 -12.85 20.82
N PHE A 83 -11.23 -14.08 20.50
CA PHE A 83 -12.15 -14.95 21.23
C PHE A 83 -11.88 -16.42 20.90
N LYS A 84 -12.32 -17.32 21.77
CA LYS A 84 -12.21 -18.77 21.57
C LYS A 84 -12.96 -19.18 20.31
N GLY A 85 -12.26 -19.86 19.38
CA GLY A 85 -12.83 -20.28 18.10
C GLY A 85 -12.81 -19.19 17.01
N SER A 86 -12.03 -18.12 17.18
CA SER A 86 -11.70 -17.21 16.11
C SER A 86 -10.77 -17.86 15.08
N PHE A 87 -10.62 -17.29 13.90
CA PHE A 87 -9.70 -17.86 12.91
C PHE A 87 -8.23 -17.75 13.38
N GLU A 88 -7.89 -16.73 14.19
CA GLU A 88 -6.57 -16.56 14.81
C GLU A 88 -6.26 -17.74 15.77
N ASP A 89 -7.26 -18.19 16.53
CA ASP A 89 -7.13 -19.41 17.36
C ASP A 89 -6.83 -20.63 16.48
N GLY A 90 -7.50 -20.76 15.35
CA GLY A 90 -7.24 -21.78 14.36
C GLY A 90 -5.82 -21.75 13.78
N LEU A 91 -5.31 -20.56 13.47
CA LEU A 91 -3.98 -20.38 12.86
C LEU A 91 -2.84 -20.91 13.71
N THR A 92 -2.96 -20.90 15.04
CA THR A 92 -1.93 -21.48 15.94
C THR A 92 -1.74 -22.98 15.76
N ASN A 93 -2.64 -23.64 15.04
CA ASN A 93 -2.57 -25.07 14.72
C ASN A 93 -2.02 -25.36 13.32
N LEU A 94 -1.70 -24.31 12.54
CA LEU A 94 -1.19 -24.44 11.17
C LEU A 94 0.30 -24.15 11.08
N SER A 95 0.93 -24.79 10.11
CA SER A 95 2.30 -24.54 9.65
C SER A 95 2.28 -23.82 8.30
N ALA A 96 3.42 -23.34 7.85
CA ALA A 96 3.55 -22.86 6.47
C ALA A 96 3.18 -23.99 5.48
N GLU A 97 2.56 -23.65 4.38
CA GLU A 97 2.01 -24.53 3.34
C GLU A 97 0.79 -25.36 3.77
N ASP A 98 0.29 -25.24 5.01
CA ASP A 98 -0.96 -25.87 5.40
C ASP A 98 -2.16 -25.14 4.77
N SER A 99 -3.22 -25.92 4.52
CA SER A 99 -4.52 -25.39 4.11
C SER A 99 -5.64 -25.99 4.95
N ALA A 100 -6.54 -25.12 5.40
CA ALA A 100 -7.62 -25.49 6.29
C ALA A 100 -8.89 -24.66 6.05
N THR A 101 -10.02 -25.20 6.49
CA THR A 101 -11.28 -24.46 6.66
C THR A 101 -11.63 -24.38 8.13
N PHE A 102 -11.75 -23.17 8.67
CA PHE A 102 -12.22 -22.89 10.01
C PHE A 102 -13.69 -22.53 10.00
N PHE A 103 -14.43 -23.00 11.01
CA PHE A 103 -15.85 -22.71 11.20
C PHE A 103 -16.01 -21.74 12.38
N VAL A 104 -15.93 -20.45 12.11
CA VAL A 104 -15.97 -19.38 13.12
C VAL A 104 -17.41 -19.10 13.52
N PRO A 105 -17.79 -19.20 14.83
CA PRO A 105 -19.16 -18.92 15.27
C PRO A 105 -19.55 -17.46 14.96
N ALA A 106 -20.62 -17.28 14.22
CA ALA A 106 -21.09 -15.95 13.77
C ALA A 106 -21.47 -15.04 14.97
N ASP A 107 -22.12 -15.60 15.99
CA ASP A 107 -22.50 -14.83 17.20
C ASP A 107 -21.28 -14.32 17.98
N SER A 108 -20.22 -15.13 18.08
CA SER A 108 -18.96 -14.74 18.76
C SER A 108 -18.23 -13.63 18.00
N LEU A 109 -18.14 -13.78 16.67
CA LEU A 109 -17.52 -12.74 15.82
C LEU A 109 -18.33 -11.43 15.87
N PHE A 110 -19.66 -11.51 15.76
CA PHE A 110 -20.54 -10.36 15.85
C PHE A 110 -20.37 -9.63 17.21
N SER A 111 -20.36 -10.37 18.31
CA SER A 111 -20.17 -9.82 19.65
C SER A 111 -18.80 -9.15 19.81
N TYR A 112 -17.75 -9.74 19.26
CA TYR A 112 -16.40 -9.18 19.25
C TYR A 112 -16.33 -7.88 18.44
N LEU A 113 -16.87 -7.86 17.23
CA LEU A 113 -16.87 -6.68 16.36
C LEU A 113 -17.62 -5.50 17.00
N ASN A 114 -18.76 -5.75 17.65
CA ASN A 114 -19.51 -4.69 18.31
C ASN A 114 -18.81 -4.14 19.57
N LYS A 115 -18.05 -4.98 20.29
CA LYS A 115 -17.25 -4.52 21.43
C LYS A 115 -16.01 -3.73 21.00
N SER A 116 -15.42 -4.04 19.85
CA SER A 116 -14.20 -3.39 19.37
C SER A 116 -14.46 -2.08 18.62
N ARG A 117 -15.68 -1.84 18.15
CA ARG A 117 -16.10 -0.59 17.51
C ARG A 117 -16.70 0.34 18.57
N GLY A 118 -16.36 1.61 18.53
CA GLY A 118 -16.91 2.61 19.45
C GLY A 118 -18.44 2.74 19.34
N LYS A 119 -19.08 3.34 20.37
CA LYS A 119 -20.52 3.62 20.38
C LYS A 119 -20.93 4.37 19.11
N GLY A 120 -21.95 3.87 18.41
CA GLY A 120 -22.48 4.46 17.16
C GLY A 120 -21.99 3.81 15.85
N MET A 121 -21.12 2.81 15.93
CA MET A 121 -20.67 2.01 14.76
C MET A 121 -21.05 0.53 14.92
N GLU A 122 -22.26 0.25 15.34
CA GLU A 122 -22.73 -1.12 15.49
C GLU A 122 -22.81 -1.84 14.13
N VAL A 123 -22.30 -3.07 14.08
CA VAL A 123 -22.50 -3.97 12.95
C VAL A 123 -23.95 -4.40 12.96
N GLN A 124 -24.65 -4.19 11.85
CA GLN A 124 -26.03 -4.68 11.75
C GLN A 124 -26.03 -6.21 11.67
N LYS A 125 -26.96 -6.83 12.40
CA LYS A 125 -27.20 -8.27 12.34
C LYS A 125 -28.01 -8.56 11.09
N ASP A 126 -27.32 -8.84 10.01
CA ASP A 126 -27.86 -9.17 8.70
C ASP A 126 -27.74 -10.68 8.40
N GLU A 127 -27.93 -11.07 7.15
CA GLU A 127 -27.75 -12.47 6.71
C GLU A 127 -26.32 -13.00 6.93
N VAL A 128 -25.31 -12.14 7.09
CA VAL A 128 -23.91 -12.52 7.33
C VAL A 128 -23.75 -13.13 8.72
N PHE A 129 -24.41 -12.54 9.74
CA PHE A 129 -24.34 -12.94 11.14
C PHE A 129 -25.59 -13.68 11.61
N LYS A 130 -26.07 -14.61 10.83
CA LYS A 130 -27.24 -15.41 11.19
C LYS A 130 -27.02 -16.13 12.53
N PRO A 131 -27.91 -15.98 13.53
CA PRO A 131 -27.75 -16.61 14.84
C PRO A 131 -27.53 -18.11 14.78
N GLY A 132 -26.57 -18.61 15.57
CA GLY A 132 -26.24 -20.05 15.61
C GLY A 132 -25.51 -20.58 14.37
N SER A 133 -25.20 -19.72 13.38
CA SER A 133 -24.48 -20.11 12.17
C SER A 133 -22.96 -19.96 12.33
N PHE A 134 -22.23 -20.43 11.32
CA PHE A 134 -20.79 -20.32 11.21
C PHE A 134 -20.40 -19.60 9.93
N LEU A 135 -19.36 -18.76 10.03
CA LEU A 135 -18.62 -18.26 8.88
C LEU A 135 -17.51 -19.26 8.55
N LYS A 136 -17.31 -19.55 7.27
CA LYS A 136 -16.26 -20.46 6.80
C LYS A 136 -15.06 -19.66 6.35
N PHE A 137 -13.92 -19.85 7.00
CA PHE A 137 -12.63 -19.25 6.64
C PHE A 137 -11.76 -20.30 5.97
N GLU A 138 -11.65 -20.25 4.65
CA GLU A 138 -10.78 -21.09 3.85
C GLU A 138 -9.41 -20.41 3.77
N ILE A 139 -8.39 -21.05 4.33
CA ILE A 139 -7.06 -20.46 4.50
C ILE A 139 -6.00 -21.37 3.87
N LYS A 140 -5.07 -20.76 3.13
CA LYS A 140 -3.81 -21.35 2.74
C LYS A 140 -2.71 -20.50 3.34
N VAL A 141 -1.97 -21.05 4.31
CA VAL A 141 -0.79 -20.40 4.89
C VAL A 141 0.35 -20.48 3.87
N LEU A 142 0.92 -19.36 3.51
CA LEU A 142 2.02 -19.28 2.55
C LEU A 142 3.37 -19.18 3.26
N LYS A 143 3.42 -18.42 4.37
CA LYS A 143 4.65 -18.18 5.13
C LYS A 143 4.33 -17.88 6.58
N ILE A 144 5.19 -18.35 7.48
CA ILE A 144 5.19 -17.97 8.90
C ILE A 144 6.60 -17.50 9.22
N GLN A 145 6.73 -16.37 9.88
CA GLN A 145 8.01 -15.76 10.25
C GLN A 145 7.96 -15.26 11.68
N SER A 146 9.06 -15.39 12.40
CA SER A 146 9.22 -14.67 13.66
C SER A 146 9.18 -13.14 13.42
N ALA A 147 8.91 -12.36 14.47
CA ALA A 147 8.93 -10.90 14.36
C ALA A 147 10.31 -10.41 13.88
N THR A 148 11.39 -10.98 14.40
CA THR A 148 12.77 -10.64 14.02
C THR A 148 13.04 -10.92 12.54
N ASP A 149 12.72 -12.14 12.05
CA ASP A 149 12.93 -12.48 10.63
C ASP A 149 12.10 -11.60 9.69
N ALA A 150 10.89 -11.23 10.12
CA ALA A 150 10.00 -10.38 9.35
C ALA A 150 10.51 -8.93 9.28
N GLU A 151 11.08 -8.42 10.37
CA GLU A 151 11.69 -7.10 10.43
C GLU A 151 12.99 -7.03 9.61
N GLU A 152 13.84 -8.07 9.71
CA GLU A 152 15.07 -8.16 8.91
C GLU A 152 14.75 -8.22 7.41
N GLU A 153 13.77 -9.03 6.99
CA GLU A 153 13.33 -9.08 5.60
C GLU A 153 12.83 -7.73 5.11
N MET A 154 12.03 -7.03 5.93
CA MET A 154 11.50 -5.71 5.60
C MET A 154 12.63 -4.68 5.42
N VAL A 155 13.60 -4.64 6.34
CA VAL A 155 14.77 -3.75 6.23
C VAL A 155 15.56 -4.04 4.97
N LEU A 156 15.80 -5.32 4.67
CA LEU A 156 16.50 -5.72 3.45
C LEU A 156 15.74 -5.30 2.19
N GLU A 157 14.43 -5.53 2.15
CA GLU A 157 13.58 -5.15 1.03
C GLU A 157 13.59 -3.63 0.80
N LEU A 158 13.45 -2.83 1.87
CA LEU A 158 13.50 -1.37 1.78
C LEU A 158 14.87 -0.88 1.28
N SER A 159 15.96 -1.48 1.77
CA SER A 159 17.32 -1.16 1.29
C SER A 159 17.51 -1.49 -0.19
N GLN A 160 16.96 -2.62 -0.65
CA GLN A 160 17.01 -2.98 -2.07
C GLN A 160 16.18 -2.02 -2.93
N ARG A 161 14.99 -1.62 -2.46
CA ARG A 161 14.14 -0.62 -3.15
C ARG A 161 14.83 0.73 -3.27
N GLU A 162 15.51 1.19 -2.21
CA GLU A 162 16.26 2.43 -2.24
C GLU A 162 17.36 2.40 -3.30
N LYS A 163 18.15 1.31 -3.34
CA LYS A 163 19.20 1.13 -4.36
C LYS A 163 18.60 1.08 -5.77
N GLN A 164 17.52 0.32 -5.96
CA GLN A 164 16.86 0.20 -7.25
C GLN A 164 16.28 1.54 -7.70
N GLY A 165 15.63 2.30 -6.82
CA GLY A 165 15.11 3.62 -7.15
C GLY A 165 16.19 4.59 -7.64
N LYS A 166 17.39 4.56 -7.04
CA LYS A 166 18.55 5.35 -7.52
C LYS A 166 19.00 4.92 -8.93
N ILE A 167 19.06 3.63 -9.16
CA ILE A 167 19.43 3.06 -10.48
C ILE A 167 18.37 3.43 -11.53
N ASP A 168 17.10 3.28 -11.21
CA ASP A 168 16.00 3.59 -12.11
C ASP A 168 15.99 5.07 -12.51
N LEU A 169 16.27 5.96 -11.56
CA LEU A 169 16.40 7.40 -11.83
C LEU A 169 17.54 7.68 -12.81
N LEU A 170 18.72 7.12 -12.60
CA LEU A 170 19.86 7.30 -13.50
C LEU A 170 19.59 6.76 -14.90
N ASN A 171 18.99 5.57 -14.98
CA ASN A 171 18.60 4.96 -16.26
C ASN A 171 17.55 5.83 -17.00
N TYR A 172 16.61 6.43 -16.26
CA TYR A 172 15.62 7.35 -16.82
C TYR A 172 16.28 8.59 -17.41
N ILE A 173 17.21 9.22 -16.67
CA ILE A 173 17.98 10.40 -17.11
C ILE A 173 18.77 10.07 -18.38
N GLU A 174 19.49 8.96 -18.39
CA GLU A 174 20.27 8.50 -19.55
C GLU A 174 19.39 8.20 -20.77
N LYS A 175 18.35 7.39 -20.59
CA LYS A 175 17.42 7.00 -21.66
C LYS A 175 16.72 8.18 -22.30
N ARG A 176 16.35 9.20 -21.49
CA ARG A 176 15.72 10.44 -21.96
C ARG A 176 16.72 11.47 -22.48
N LYS A 177 18.03 11.17 -22.43
CA LYS A 177 19.11 12.09 -22.83
C LYS A 177 19.01 13.44 -22.13
N ILE A 178 18.68 13.44 -20.84
CA ILE A 178 18.57 14.64 -20.03
C ILE A 178 19.98 15.11 -19.69
N THR A 179 20.36 16.30 -20.16
CA THR A 179 21.70 16.87 -20.00
C THR A 179 21.78 17.91 -18.89
N VAL A 180 20.65 18.23 -18.25
CA VAL A 180 20.60 19.15 -17.12
C VAL A 180 21.34 18.55 -15.94
N ILE A 181 22.21 19.32 -15.33
CA ILE A 181 22.92 18.92 -14.11
C ILE A 181 21.93 19.00 -12.94
N PRO A 182 21.89 17.99 -12.06
CA PRO A 182 21.05 18.05 -10.88
C PRO A 182 21.46 19.18 -9.93
N ASP A 183 20.50 19.74 -9.23
CA ASP A 183 20.75 20.65 -8.12
C ASP A 183 21.54 19.93 -6.99
N GLU A 184 22.16 20.67 -6.10
CA GLU A 184 22.90 20.12 -4.95
C GLU A 184 22.06 19.16 -4.07
N SER A 185 20.74 19.39 -4.02
CA SER A 185 19.81 18.49 -3.35
C SER A 185 19.50 17.22 -4.16
N GLY A 186 19.86 17.19 -5.44
CA GLY A 186 19.76 16.03 -6.34
C GLY A 186 18.49 15.99 -7.21
N TYR A 187 17.68 17.04 -7.28
CA TYR A 187 16.59 17.12 -8.25
C TYR A 187 17.07 17.63 -9.60
N TYR A 188 16.34 17.30 -10.68
CA TYR A 188 16.55 17.83 -12.03
C TYR A 188 15.37 18.73 -12.39
N LEU A 189 15.66 19.96 -12.84
CA LEU A 189 14.65 20.92 -13.28
C LEU A 189 14.88 21.26 -14.75
N LEU A 190 13.96 20.88 -15.60
CA LEU A 190 13.98 21.16 -17.03
C LEU A 190 12.96 22.26 -17.32
N MET A 191 13.44 23.49 -17.54
CA MET A 191 12.59 24.62 -17.90
C MET A 191 12.02 24.44 -19.30
N ILE A 192 10.70 24.49 -19.44
CA ILE A 192 9.97 24.40 -20.71
C ILE A 192 9.61 25.81 -21.19
N GLU A 193 9.09 26.64 -20.29
CA GLU A 193 8.70 28.03 -20.56
C GLU A 193 9.05 28.90 -19.34
N LYS A 194 9.73 30.04 -19.58
CA LYS A 194 10.07 30.97 -18.51
C LYS A 194 8.98 32.05 -18.36
N GLY A 195 8.37 32.07 -17.19
CA GLY A 195 7.41 33.08 -16.79
C GLY A 195 8.06 34.43 -16.50
N LYS A 196 7.23 35.48 -16.51
CA LYS A 196 7.62 36.85 -16.20
C LYS A 196 6.86 37.43 -15.01
N GLY A 197 6.08 36.59 -14.32
CA GLY A 197 5.29 36.99 -13.16
C GLY A 197 6.11 37.10 -11.88
N PRO A 198 5.46 37.35 -10.74
CA PRO A 198 6.11 37.43 -9.43
C PRO A 198 6.89 36.16 -9.06
N ALA A 199 8.00 36.36 -8.34
CA ALA A 199 8.78 35.26 -7.80
C ALA A 199 8.04 34.53 -6.65
N ILE A 200 8.35 33.27 -6.46
CA ILE A 200 7.83 32.47 -5.35
C ILE A 200 8.70 32.74 -4.13
N ASP A 201 8.31 33.64 -3.29
CA ASP A 201 8.89 33.87 -1.97
C ASP A 201 8.13 33.06 -0.90
N SER A 202 8.77 32.88 0.27
CA SER A 202 8.11 32.24 1.41
C SER A 202 6.87 33.02 1.86
N GLY A 203 5.81 32.31 2.21
CA GLY A 203 4.54 32.90 2.65
C GLY A 203 3.62 33.35 1.52
N LYS A 204 3.95 33.13 0.25
CA LYS A 204 3.06 33.41 -0.88
C LYS A 204 2.11 32.26 -1.16
N VAL A 205 0.90 32.58 -1.60
CA VAL A 205 -0.06 31.59 -2.14
C VAL A 205 0.35 31.29 -3.58
N VAL A 206 0.73 30.06 -3.84
CA VAL A 206 1.06 29.55 -5.18
C VAL A 206 -0.12 28.76 -5.71
N THR A 207 -0.59 29.14 -6.91
CA THR A 207 -1.60 28.38 -7.66
C THR A 207 -0.94 27.77 -8.88
N LEU A 208 -1.10 26.46 -9.07
CA LEU A 208 -0.48 25.74 -10.17
C LEU A 208 -1.34 24.58 -10.69
N GLU A 209 -1.03 24.15 -11.90
CA GLU A 209 -1.43 22.86 -12.44
C GLU A 209 -0.24 21.93 -12.42
N TYR A 210 -0.49 20.64 -12.18
CA TYR A 210 0.55 19.65 -12.24
C TYR A 210 0.02 18.27 -12.68
N GLU A 211 0.96 17.46 -13.13
CA GLU A 211 0.77 16.04 -13.37
C GLU A 211 1.97 15.27 -12.80
N GLY A 212 1.70 14.40 -11.85
CA GLY A 212 2.68 13.52 -11.22
C GLY A 212 2.71 12.15 -11.89
N ARG A 213 3.91 11.72 -12.30
CA ARG A 213 4.16 10.47 -13.05
C ARG A 213 5.25 9.64 -12.41
N PHE A 214 5.14 8.35 -12.61
CA PHE A 214 6.26 7.42 -12.44
C PHE A 214 7.25 7.51 -13.61
N LEU A 215 8.43 6.91 -13.45
CA LEU A 215 9.45 6.88 -14.52
C LEU A 215 9.03 6.11 -15.78
N ASN A 216 7.97 5.30 -15.69
CA ASN A 216 7.35 4.61 -16.82
C ASN A 216 6.23 5.43 -17.51
N ASP A 217 6.12 6.71 -17.20
CA ASP A 217 5.13 7.67 -17.68
C ASP A 217 3.68 7.45 -17.20
N SER A 218 3.40 6.44 -16.36
CA SER A 218 2.07 6.29 -15.79
C SER A 218 1.78 7.40 -14.78
N VAL A 219 0.59 7.98 -14.88
CA VAL A 219 0.13 9.10 -14.03
C VAL A 219 -0.45 8.53 -12.74
N PHE A 220 0.02 9.01 -11.58
CA PHE A 220 -0.54 8.65 -10.27
C PHE A 220 -1.39 9.77 -9.67
N ASP A 221 -1.08 11.03 -9.98
CA ASP A 221 -1.79 12.19 -9.43
C ASP A 221 -1.75 13.40 -10.38
N GLY A 222 -2.67 14.37 -10.21
CA GLY A 222 -2.66 15.60 -10.99
C GLY A 222 -3.93 16.41 -10.91
N THR A 223 -3.80 17.71 -11.16
CA THR A 223 -4.90 18.68 -11.12
C THR A 223 -5.98 18.42 -12.17
N LYS A 224 -5.64 17.82 -13.31
CA LYS A 224 -6.62 17.43 -14.33
C LYS A 224 -7.64 16.42 -13.79
N LYS A 225 -7.18 15.50 -12.94
CA LYS A 225 -8.06 14.52 -12.28
C LYS A 225 -8.91 15.18 -11.18
N ALA A 226 -8.34 16.16 -10.48
CA ALA A 226 -9.03 16.93 -9.43
C ALA A 226 -10.05 17.94 -10.01
N GLY A 227 -9.94 18.31 -11.29
CA GLY A 227 -10.82 19.27 -11.96
C GLY A 227 -10.58 20.74 -11.59
N GLN A 228 -9.53 21.04 -10.80
CA GLN A 228 -9.18 22.38 -10.35
C GLN A 228 -7.69 22.52 -10.10
N PRO A 229 -7.11 23.74 -10.22
CA PRO A 229 -5.73 24.03 -9.86
C PRO A 229 -5.44 23.74 -8.39
N TYR A 230 -4.21 23.36 -8.09
CA TYR A 230 -3.73 23.14 -6.73
C TYR A 230 -3.21 24.45 -6.14
N LYS A 231 -3.52 24.69 -4.87
CA LYS A 231 -3.08 25.88 -4.12
C LYS A 231 -2.36 25.48 -2.85
N PHE A 232 -1.24 26.13 -2.56
CA PHE A 232 -0.53 25.95 -1.30
C PHE A 232 0.21 27.24 -0.92
N ILE A 233 0.65 27.33 0.34
CA ILE A 233 1.48 28.44 0.83
C ILE A 233 2.93 27.98 0.80
N SER A 234 3.78 28.68 0.04
CA SER A 234 5.21 28.37 -0.07
C SER A 234 5.92 28.53 1.29
N GLY A 235 6.78 27.58 1.64
CA GLY A 235 7.50 27.56 2.91
C GLY A 235 6.67 27.09 4.11
N ALA A 236 5.41 26.69 3.93
CA ALA A 236 4.56 26.14 4.98
C ALA A 236 4.66 24.61 5.12
N HIS A 237 5.53 23.96 4.33
CA HIS A 237 5.71 22.50 4.33
C HIS A 237 4.44 21.71 4.02
N HIS A 238 3.55 22.26 3.21
CA HIS A 238 2.32 21.59 2.77
C HIS A 238 2.51 20.70 1.55
N VAL A 239 3.69 20.76 0.92
CA VAL A 239 4.07 19.99 -0.26
C VAL A 239 5.36 19.22 -0.01
N ILE A 240 5.69 18.26 -0.88
CA ILE A 240 6.93 17.48 -0.79
C ILE A 240 8.15 18.41 -0.86
N SER A 241 9.23 18.00 -0.17
CA SER A 241 10.43 18.84 0.00
C SER A 241 11.06 19.26 -1.32
N GLY A 242 11.01 18.40 -2.34
CA GLY A 242 11.49 18.73 -3.68
C GLY A 242 10.76 19.90 -4.32
N TRP A 243 9.46 20.05 -4.10
CA TRP A 243 8.70 21.21 -4.56
C TRP A 243 9.09 22.47 -3.77
N GLU A 244 9.15 22.37 -2.45
CA GLU A 244 9.55 23.49 -1.60
C GLU A 244 10.92 24.07 -1.97
N ILE A 245 11.90 23.21 -2.29
CA ILE A 245 13.25 23.63 -2.64
C ILE A 245 13.30 24.19 -4.07
N ALA A 246 12.73 23.45 -5.04
CA ALA A 246 12.80 23.85 -6.44
C ALA A 246 12.05 25.15 -6.73
N MET A 247 10.88 25.35 -6.10
CA MET A 247 10.02 26.49 -6.40
C MET A 247 10.56 27.83 -5.92
N LYS A 248 11.46 27.87 -4.94
CA LYS A 248 12.13 29.11 -4.49
C LYS A 248 12.91 29.85 -5.60
N LYS A 249 13.19 29.19 -6.71
CA LYS A 249 13.93 29.73 -7.86
C LYS A 249 13.04 30.07 -9.05
N LEU A 250 11.70 30.05 -8.86
CA LEU A 250 10.72 30.09 -9.93
C LEU A 250 9.76 31.26 -9.78
N ASN A 251 9.05 31.55 -10.88
CA ASN A 251 8.13 32.66 -11.00
C ASN A 251 6.75 32.19 -11.49
N ALA A 252 5.73 33.00 -11.29
CA ALA A 252 4.45 32.81 -11.94
C ALA A 252 4.60 32.84 -13.47
N GLY A 253 3.96 31.89 -14.14
CA GLY A 253 4.07 31.62 -15.57
C GLY A 253 5.17 30.61 -15.95
N ASP A 254 6.04 30.19 -15.02
CA ASP A 254 7.03 29.14 -15.31
C ASP A 254 6.32 27.80 -15.59
N LYS A 255 6.74 27.12 -16.68
CA LYS A 255 6.39 25.73 -16.97
C LYS A 255 7.66 24.89 -17.01
N PHE A 256 7.67 23.78 -16.31
CA PHE A 256 8.87 22.97 -16.17
C PHE A 256 8.54 21.52 -15.86
N MET A 257 9.52 20.66 -16.13
CA MET A 257 9.54 19.28 -15.64
C MET A 257 10.50 19.22 -14.45
N LEU A 258 10.02 18.64 -13.35
CA LEU A 258 10.78 18.41 -12.14
C LEU A 258 10.91 16.92 -11.91
N ILE A 259 12.16 16.40 -11.87
CA ILE A 259 12.43 15.00 -11.61
C ILE A 259 13.05 14.92 -10.23
N LEU A 260 12.41 14.13 -9.37
CA LEU A 260 12.77 14.02 -7.96
C LEU A 260 13.29 12.62 -7.62
N PRO A 261 14.46 12.51 -6.97
CA PRO A 261 14.78 11.30 -6.24
C PRO A 261 13.77 11.10 -5.10
N SER A 262 13.54 9.88 -4.70
CA SER A 262 12.52 9.53 -3.71
C SER A 262 12.63 10.33 -2.40
N LYS A 263 13.86 10.60 -1.93
CA LYS A 263 14.13 11.38 -0.70
C LYS A 263 13.55 12.81 -0.72
N LEU A 264 13.33 13.39 -1.91
CA LEU A 264 12.71 14.69 -2.11
C LEU A 264 11.22 14.60 -2.44
N ALA A 265 10.68 13.39 -2.54
CA ALA A 265 9.28 13.08 -2.77
C ALA A 265 8.67 12.41 -1.51
N TYR A 266 8.34 11.13 -1.58
CA TYR A 266 7.64 10.42 -0.49
C TYR A 266 8.54 9.45 0.29
N GLY A 267 9.85 9.42 0.01
CA GLY A 267 10.86 8.74 0.79
C GLY A 267 10.61 7.26 1.03
N GLU A 268 10.88 6.84 2.26
CA GLU A 268 10.73 5.46 2.73
C GLU A 268 9.27 5.07 3.03
N ASP A 269 8.41 6.04 3.28
CA ASP A 269 7.01 5.79 3.59
C ASP A 269 6.16 5.50 2.34
N GLY A 270 6.46 6.17 1.23
CA GLY A 270 5.59 6.17 0.05
C GLY A 270 4.23 6.82 0.34
N ILE A 271 3.22 6.50 -0.46
CA ILE A 271 1.82 6.87 -0.23
C ILE A 271 0.95 5.62 -0.29
N ARG A 272 0.10 5.43 0.71
CA ARG A 272 -0.92 4.37 0.71
C ARG A 272 -2.31 4.94 0.47
N ASP A 273 -3.12 4.19 -0.25
CA ASP A 273 -4.55 4.46 -0.35
C ASP A 273 -5.22 4.17 1.01
N PRO A 274 -5.84 5.18 1.65
CA PRO A 274 -6.47 5.00 2.96
C PRO A 274 -7.66 4.03 2.95
N LYS A 275 -8.22 3.72 1.78
CA LYS A 275 -9.38 2.83 1.64
C LYS A 275 -8.99 1.35 1.69
N ASN A 276 -7.85 1.00 1.11
CA ASN A 276 -7.45 -0.41 0.94
C ASN A 276 -6.03 -0.72 1.42
N GLY A 277 -5.26 0.30 1.86
CA GLY A 277 -3.90 0.17 2.34
C GLY A 277 -2.84 -0.14 1.26
N GLN A 278 -3.24 -0.23 -0.01
CA GLN A 278 -2.30 -0.46 -1.11
C GLN A 278 -1.47 0.78 -1.41
N TYR A 279 -0.27 0.60 -1.91
CA TYR A 279 0.56 1.72 -2.30
C TYR A 279 0.04 2.40 -3.58
N ILE A 280 -0.25 3.70 -3.49
CA ILE A 280 -0.38 4.60 -4.64
C ILE A 280 1.03 4.93 -5.16
N VAL A 281 1.94 5.29 -4.26
CA VAL A 281 3.36 5.48 -4.55
C VAL A 281 4.17 4.58 -3.61
N PRO A 282 4.85 3.55 -4.13
CA PRO A 282 5.69 2.67 -3.30
C PRO A 282 6.84 3.41 -2.62
N PRO A 283 7.39 2.89 -1.53
CA PRO A 283 8.62 3.38 -0.91
C PRO A 283 9.77 3.53 -1.89
N TYR A 284 10.60 4.55 -1.69
CA TYR A 284 11.81 4.83 -2.46
C TYR A 284 11.61 5.01 -3.96
N THR A 285 10.41 5.43 -4.39
CA THR A 285 10.06 5.65 -5.80
C THR A 285 10.44 7.06 -6.27
N PRO A 286 11.33 7.23 -7.26
CA PRO A 286 11.57 8.51 -7.93
C PRO A 286 10.37 8.92 -8.77
N LEU A 287 10.13 10.23 -8.85
CA LEU A 287 8.94 10.77 -9.52
C LEU A 287 9.29 11.88 -10.48
N VAL A 288 8.39 12.08 -11.46
CA VAL A 288 8.44 13.17 -12.43
C VAL A 288 7.17 14.01 -12.29
N PHE A 289 7.34 15.31 -12.23
CA PHE A 289 6.22 16.27 -12.19
C PHE A 289 6.33 17.24 -13.36
N ASN A 290 5.28 17.33 -14.17
CA ASN A 290 5.09 18.43 -15.10
C ASN A 290 4.27 19.51 -14.40
N ILE A 291 4.81 20.71 -14.27
CA ILE A 291 4.21 21.78 -13.46
C ILE A 291 4.09 23.06 -14.29
N ASN A 292 2.93 23.72 -14.13
CA ASN A 292 2.62 25.05 -14.71
C ASN A 292 2.18 25.98 -13.57
N ILE A 293 2.99 26.97 -13.24
CA ILE A 293 2.69 27.95 -12.19
C ILE A 293 1.75 29.01 -12.77
N ILE A 294 0.51 29.04 -12.30
CA ILE A 294 -0.54 29.95 -12.78
C ILE A 294 -0.38 31.34 -12.16
N SER A 295 -0.33 31.42 -10.83
CA SER A 295 -0.20 32.67 -10.08
C SER A 295 0.59 32.53 -8.79
N VAL A 296 1.15 33.65 -8.35
CA VAL A 296 1.81 33.83 -7.05
C VAL A 296 1.23 35.11 -6.43
N GLU A 297 0.58 34.96 -5.27
CA GLU A 297 -0.19 36.01 -4.64
C GLU A 297 0.16 36.17 -3.16
N ASP A 298 -0.13 37.31 -2.57
CA ASP A 298 -0.04 37.49 -1.11
C ASP A 298 -1.15 36.67 -0.41
N VAL A 299 -0.86 36.18 0.79
CA VAL A 299 -1.90 35.63 1.64
C VAL A 299 -2.91 36.75 1.95
N PRO A 300 -4.22 36.50 1.71
CA PRO A 300 -5.22 37.53 2.04
C PRO A 300 -5.09 37.94 3.51
N SER A 301 -4.93 39.23 3.76
CA SER A 301 -4.97 39.77 5.12
C SER A 301 -6.35 39.50 5.68
N VAL A 302 -6.44 38.71 6.77
CA VAL A 302 -7.67 38.59 7.54
C VAL A 302 -7.90 39.97 8.17
N SER A 303 -8.67 40.82 7.49
CA SER A 303 -9.20 42.02 8.11
C SER A 303 -10.14 41.57 9.21
N GLY A 304 -9.63 41.61 10.45
CA GLY A 304 -10.44 41.37 11.64
C GLY A 304 -11.64 42.35 11.62
N LYS A 305 -12.81 41.78 11.63
CA LYS A 305 -14.02 42.45 12.10
C LYS A 305 -14.28 42.04 13.53
#